data_4cda357762466c4d192e38d8df526151
#
_entry.id   4cda357762466c4d192e38d8df526151
#
_cell.length_a   1.000
_cell.length_b   1.000
_cell.length_c   1.000
_cell.angle_alpha   90.00
_cell.angle_beta   90.00
_cell.angle_gamma   90.00
#
_symmetry.space_group_name_H-M   'P 1'
#
loop_
_entity.id
_entity.type
_entity.pdbx_description
1 polymer ?
#
loop_
_entity_poly.entity_id
_entity_poly.type
_entity_poly.pdbx_seq_one_letter_code
_entity_poly.pdbx_strand_id
1 'polypeptide(L)'
;MILLLLLMDAGAVRAQRNELVMATTFSPGATAWIIQRWQTEPESVMIRTLNRTSASLEQLLDTANVENVDLILTSSPMLLQHLQEHQKLAPFDDAPAESQNLVPESIRATSVAVAISGFGLLINRPALSVKHLPAPADWDDLALPIYQDALLMSSPSRSDTNHLMVESLLQQKGWVKGWETLLTSAGNLVTISSRSFGVADKIKSGLGVAGPVIDNYANLLLNDPHLSFTYFPRSAVSPTYIAILRKSPHADAARRFIHYLLSPKGQRILADANTGKYPVTPLAADNPRATQQQLLMNQPPLNY
;
A
#
# COMPACT_ATOMS: atom_id res chain seq x y z
N MET A 1 -19.14 2.99 70.47
CA MET A 1 -17.89 3.16 69.80
C MET A 1 -18.07 2.57 68.39
N ILE A 2 -18.47 3.44 67.45
CA ILE A 2 -18.84 3.05 66.08
C ILE A 2 -17.60 3.28 65.19
N LEU A 3 -17.08 2.19 64.63
CA LEU A 3 -15.93 2.20 63.75
C LEU A 3 -16.40 2.49 62.30
N LEU A 4 -16.09 3.68 61.81
CA LEU A 4 -16.39 4.12 60.45
C LEU A 4 -15.33 3.52 59.52
N LEU A 5 -15.67 2.50 58.73
CA LEU A 5 -14.87 1.98 57.61
C LEU A 5 -14.97 2.96 56.45
N LEU A 6 -13.93 3.73 56.19
CA LEU A 6 -13.69 4.47 54.95
C LEU A 6 -13.28 3.46 53.87
N LEU A 7 -14.22 3.12 52.98
CA LEU A 7 -13.93 2.49 51.71
C LEU A 7 -13.24 3.54 50.84
N MET A 8 -11.93 3.44 50.71
CA MET A 8 -11.21 4.12 49.62
C MET A 8 -11.54 3.40 48.33
N ASP A 9 -12.39 4.01 47.55
CA ASP A 9 -12.58 3.66 46.14
C ASP A 9 -11.25 3.97 45.42
N ALA A 10 -10.40 2.98 45.31
CA ALA A 10 -9.25 3.02 44.43
C ALA A 10 -9.78 2.91 43.00
N GLY A 11 -10.21 4.04 42.45
CA GLY A 11 -10.44 4.19 41.01
C GLY A 11 -9.16 3.77 40.30
N ALA A 12 -9.16 2.56 39.76
CA ALA A 12 -8.12 2.12 38.89
C ALA A 12 -8.11 3.09 37.70
N VAL A 13 -7.21 4.06 37.74
CA VAL A 13 -6.78 4.84 36.57
C VAL A 13 -6.25 3.79 35.61
N ARG A 14 -7.13 3.34 34.73
CA ARG A 14 -6.76 2.50 33.60
C ARG A 14 -5.79 3.33 32.80
N ALA A 15 -4.50 3.08 32.96
CA ALA A 15 -3.46 3.70 32.18
C ALA A 15 -3.89 3.50 30.74
N GLN A 16 -4.35 4.57 30.11
CA GLN A 16 -4.76 4.59 28.71
C GLN A 16 -3.50 4.19 27.97
N ARG A 17 -3.47 2.96 27.45
CA ARG A 17 -2.32 2.48 26.67
C ARG A 17 -2.13 3.50 25.58
N ASN A 18 -0.97 4.13 25.59
CA ASN A 18 -0.58 5.13 24.59
C ASN A 18 -0.20 4.38 23.29
N GLU A 19 -1.20 3.79 22.65
CA GLU A 19 -1.07 2.94 21.50
C GLU A 19 -1.98 3.48 20.38
N LEU A 20 -1.41 3.62 19.18
CA LEU A 20 -2.17 3.88 17.95
C LEU A 20 -2.58 2.57 17.29
N VAL A 21 -3.80 2.49 16.84
CA VAL A 21 -4.27 1.40 15.97
C VAL A 21 -4.28 1.89 14.53
N MET A 22 -3.37 1.36 13.73
CA MET A 22 -3.27 1.66 12.30
C MET A 22 -3.87 0.54 11.48
N ALA A 23 -5.03 0.80 10.88
CA ALA A 23 -5.59 -0.09 9.87
C ALA A 23 -4.81 0.06 8.55
N THR A 24 -4.49 -1.05 7.92
CA THR A 24 -3.73 -1.02 6.66
C THR A 24 -4.15 -2.13 5.71
N THR A 25 -4.13 -1.81 4.42
CA THR A 25 -4.32 -2.78 3.34
C THR A 25 -2.99 -3.42 2.91
N PHE A 26 -1.86 -2.94 3.39
CA PHE A 26 -0.53 -3.51 3.13
C PHE A 26 -0.24 -4.69 4.06
N SER A 27 0.66 -5.60 3.62
CA SER A 27 1.12 -6.71 4.47
C SER A 27 1.91 -6.19 5.69
N PRO A 28 1.94 -6.95 6.79
CA PRO A 28 2.70 -6.54 7.98
C PRO A 28 4.18 -6.27 7.69
N GLY A 29 4.83 -7.05 6.82
CA GLY A 29 6.23 -6.85 6.44
C GLY A 29 6.48 -5.53 5.72
N ALA A 30 5.51 -5.04 4.94
CA ALA A 30 5.64 -3.78 4.20
C ALA A 30 5.59 -2.53 5.09
N THR A 31 5.06 -2.64 6.31
CA THR A 31 4.94 -1.53 7.26
C THR A 31 5.88 -1.63 8.45
N ALA A 32 6.39 -2.84 8.74
CA ALA A 32 7.19 -3.12 9.94
C ALA A 32 8.43 -2.22 10.04
N TRP A 33 9.15 -2.00 8.94
CA TRP A 33 10.37 -1.18 8.92
C TRP A 33 10.11 0.26 9.38
N ILE A 34 9.05 0.87 8.86
CA ILE A 34 8.66 2.25 9.19
C ILE A 34 8.25 2.34 10.66
N ILE A 35 7.44 1.39 11.14
CA ILE A 35 6.96 1.35 12.53
C ILE A 35 8.11 1.16 13.51
N GLN A 36 9.04 0.25 13.22
CA GLN A 36 10.22 0.02 14.06
C GLN A 36 11.06 1.29 14.20
N ARG A 37 11.27 2.04 13.11
CA ARG A 37 12.01 3.30 13.14
C ARG A 37 11.27 4.39 13.91
N TRP A 38 9.96 4.52 13.72
CA TRP A 38 9.13 5.42 14.52
C TRP A 38 9.26 5.14 16.01
N GLN A 39 9.19 3.89 16.42
CA GLN A 39 9.25 3.49 17.83
C GLN A 39 10.59 3.79 18.53
N THR A 40 11.63 4.16 17.78
CA THR A 40 12.89 4.65 18.34
C THR A 40 12.88 6.16 18.62
N GLU A 41 11.85 6.89 18.20
CA GLU A 41 11.75 8.34 18.44
C GLU A 41 11.29 8.63 19.87
N PRO A 42 11.82 9.71 20.51
CA PRO A 42 11.49 10.04 21.91
C PRO A 42 10.01 10.27 22.19
N GLU A 43 9.28 10.82 21.19
CA GLU A 43 7.84 11.11 21.32
C GLU A 43 6.95 10.04 20.67
N SER A 44 7.55 8.90 20.36
CA SER A 44 6.81 7.82 19.73
C SER A 44 5.81 7.17 20.67
N VAL A 45 4.75 6.66 20.08
CA VAL A 45 3.81 5.76 20.74
C VAL A 45 3.83 4.43 20.00
N MET A 46 3.46 3.36 20.68
CA MET A 46 3.33 2.05 20.04
C MET A 46 2.28 2.11 18.93
N ILE A 47 2.54 1.42 17.82
CA ILE A 47 1.58 1.25 16.74
C ILE A 47 1.25 -0.23 16.62
N ARG A 48 -0.02 -0.55 16.80
CA ARG A 48 -0.60 -1.85 16.49
C ARG A 48 -1.22 -1.80 15.09
N THR A 49 -0.83 -2.71 14.23
CA THR A 49 -1.40 -2.79 12.87
C THR A 49 -2.59 -3.74 12.82
N LEU A 50 -3.62 -3.33 12.08
CA LEU A 50 -4.79 -4.13 11.75
C LEU A 50 -4.82 -4.31 10.23
N ASN A 51 -4.39 -5.47 9.73
CA ASN A 51 -4.40 -5.76 8.31
C ASN A 51 -5.79 -6.24 7.86
N ARG A 52 -6.39 -5.50 6.92
CA ARG A 52 -7.72 -5.79 6.34
C ARG A 52 -7.75 -5.43 4.86
N THR A 53 -8.76 -5.92 4.13
CA THR A 53 -9.10 -5.41 2.80
C THR A 53 -9.88 -4.10 2.93
N SER A 54 -9.90 -3.27 1.88
CA SER A 54 -10.69 -2.03 1.87
C SER A 54 -12.16 -2.29 2.17
N ALA A 55 -12.79 -3.27 1.53
CA ALA A 55 -14.18 -3.63 1.80
C ALA A 55 -14.43 -4.02 3.27
N SER A 56 -13.49 -4.72 3.91
CA SER A 56 -13.59 -5.06 5.33
C SER A 56 -13.42 -3.84 6.23
N LEU A 57 -12.61 -2.86 5.83
CA LEU A 57 -12.44 -1.60 6.57
C LEU A 57 -13.68 -0.71 6.42
N GLU A 58 -14.26 -0.61 5.23
CA GLU A 58 -15.53 0.09 5.00
C GLU A 58 -16.60 -0.48 5.93
N GLN A 59 -16.84 -1.78 5.91
CA GLN A 59 -17.83 -2.44 6.75
C GLN A 59 -17.57 -2.20 8.25
N LEU A 60 -16.32 -2.31 8.71
CA LEU A 60 -15.94 -2.09 10.10
C LEU A 60 -16.23 -0.65 10.53
N LEU A 61 -15.85 0.34 9.70
CA LEU A 61 -15.91 1.75 10.07
C LEU A 61 -17.29 2.38 9.81
N ASP A 62 -18.09 1.81 8.92
CA ASP A 62 -19.48 2.25 8.69
C ASP A 62 -20.42 1.84 9.84
N THR A 63 -20.18 0.67 10.43
CA THR A 63 -21.02 0.16 11.54
C THR A 63 -20.58 0.75 12.89
N ALA A 64 -19.50 0.22 13.44
CA ALA A 64 -18.91 0.69 14.69
C ALA A 64 -17.44 0.39 14.70
N ASN A 65 -16.59 1.37 14.99
CA ASN A 65 -15.14 1.20 15.07
C ASN A 65 -14.74 0.37 16.31
N VAL A 66 -15.17 -0.89 16.36
CA VAL A 66 -14.94 -1.80 17.50
C VAL A 66 -13.46 -2.14 17.74
N GLU A 67 -12.64 -1.99 16.70
CA GLU A 67 -11.19 -2.20 16.78
C GLU A 67 -10.43 -0.95 17.25
N ASN A 68 -11.14 0.16 17.46
CA ASN A 68 -10.58 1.46 17.86
C ASN A 68 -9.47 1.94 16.92
N VAL A 69 -9.72 1.87 15.61
CA VAL A 69 -8.82 2.37 14.58
C VAL A 69 -8.64 3.88 14.74
N ASP A 70 -7.39 4.33 14.79
CA ASP A 70 -7.01 5.74 14.88
C ASP A 70 -6.65 6.33 13.52
N LEU A 71 -5.96 5.55 12.68
CA LEU A 71 -5.52 6.00 11.35
C LEU A 71 -5.53 4.84 10.34
N ILE A 72 -5.57 5.21 9.07
CA ILE A 72 -5.60 4.28 7.94
C ILE A 72 -4.41 4.55 7.04
N LEU A 73 -3.69 3.50 6.66
CA LEU A 73 -2.61 3.51 5.68
C LEU A 73 -2.99 2.60 4.51
N THR A 74 -3.21 3.17 3.33
CA THR A 74 -3.73 2.44 2.16
C THR A 74 -3.24 3.01 0.83
N SER A 75 -3.35 2.25 -0.24
CA SER A 75 -3.22 2.74 -1.62
C SER A 75 -4.56 3.02 -2.29
N SER A 76 -5.69 2.79 -1.61
CA SER A 76 -7.03 2.96 -2.16
C SER A 76 -7.58 4.37 -1.93
N PRO A 77 -7.63 5.24 -2.95
CA PRO A 77 -8.31 6.52 -2.83
C PRO A 77 -9.83 6.35 -2.69
N MET A 78 -10.42 5.28 -3.27
CA MET A 78 -11.85 5.00 -3.17
C MET A 78 -12.28 4.74 -1.71
N LEU A 79 -11.50 3.95 -0.95
CA LEU A 79 -11.74 3.76 0.48
C LEU A 79 -11.74 5.09 1.24
N LEU A 80 -10.75 5.94 0.98
CA LEU A 80 -10.63 7.24 1.65
C LEU A 80 -11.74 8.21 1.23
N GLN A 81 -12.14 8.19 -0.03
CA GLN A 81 -13.27 8.98 -0.53
C GLN A 81 -14.58 8.57 0.16
N HIS A 82 -14.87 7.26 0.20
CA HIS A 82 -16.02 6.73 0.92
C HIS A 82 -16.04 7.20 2.39
N LEU A 83 -14.94 7.05 3.09
CA LEU A 83 -14.83 7.46 4.50
C LEU A 83 -14.94 8.97 4.69
N GLN A 84 -14.44 9.78 3.76
CA GLN A 84 -14.59 11.23 3.79
C GLN A 84 -16.04 11.67 3.55
N GLU A 85 -16.72 11.10 2.57
CA GLU A 85 -18.13 11.36 2.27
C GLU A 85 -19.03 11.03 3.46
N HIS A 86 -18.70 9.96 4.21
CA HIS A 86 -19.38 9.58 5.45
C HIS A 86 -18.85 10.30 6.70
N GLN A 87 -18.04 11.35 6.53
CA GLN A 87 -17.49 12.18 7.61
C GLN A 87 -16.70 11.39 8.67
N LYS A 88 -16.07 10.29 8.28
CA LYS A 88 -15.28 9.43 9.19
C LYS A 88 -13.84 9.94 9.37
N LEU A 89 -13.33 10.80 8.50
CA LEU A 89 -11.94 11.28 8.51
C LEU A 89 -11.84 12.68 9.12
N ALA A 90 -10.73 12.92 9.82
CA ALA A 90 -10.36 14.23 10.32
C ALA A 90 -9.70 15.08 9.22
N PRO A 91 -9.88 16.41 9.21
CA PRO A 91 -9.13 17.28 8.31
C PRO A 91 -7.61 17.20 8.55
N PHE A 92 -6.86 17.32 7.45
CA PHE A 92 -5.39 17.40 7.49
C PHE A 92 -4.93 18.39 6.41
N ASP A 93 -4.44 19.56 6.81
CA ASP A 93 -4.20 20.74 5.97
C ASP A 93 -2.75 21.23 5.95
N ASP A 94 -1.84 20.61 6.70
CA ASP A 94 -0.46 21.02 6.87
C ASP A 94 0.58 20.08 6.21
N ALA A 95 0.17 19.37 5.14
CA ALA A 95 1.07 18.51 4.38
C ALA A 95 1.92 19.32 3.36
N PRO A 96 3.18 18.90 3.11
CA PRO A 96 4.04 19.51 2.08
C PRO A 96 3.42 19.43 0.67
N ALA A 97 3.80 20.36 -0.21
CA ALA A 97 3.29 20.42 -1.58
C ALA A 97 3.56 19.12 -2.37
N GLU A 98 4.70 18.50 -2.18
CA GLU A 98 5.10 17.24 -2.82
C GLU A 98 4.12 16.11 -2.46
N SER A 99 3.64 16.07 -1.22
CA SER A 99 2.61 15.15 -0.78
C SER A 99 1.24 15.50 -1.38
N GLN A 100 0.85 16.76 -1.27
CA GLN A 100 -0.47 17.23 -1.71
C GLN A 100 -0.71 17.07 -3.22
N ASN A 101 0.31 17.26 -4.04
CA ASN A 101 0.23 17.10 -5.50
C ASN A 101 -0.05 15.65 -5.94
N LEU A 102 0.22 14.68 -5.08
CA LEU A 102 -0.04 13.25 -5.32
C LEU A 102 -1.41 12.79 -4.83
N VAL A 103 -2.16 13.67 -4.14
CA VAL A 103 -3.46 13.33 -3.55
C VAL A 103 -4.58 13.79 -4.49
N PRO A 104 -5.50 12.90 -4.89
CA PRO A 104 -6.69 13.28 -5.65
C PRO A 104 -7.49 14.38 -4.94
N GLU A 105 -8.06 15.30 -5.70
CA GLU A 105 -8.79 16.44 -5.15
C GLU A 105 -9.93 16.01 -4.22
N SER A 106 -10.60 14.89 -4.57
CA SER A 106 -11.71 14.32 -3.80
C SER A 106 -11.38 13.94 -2.36
N ILE A 107 -10.10 13.67 -2.03
CA ILE A 107 -9.68 13.25 -0.68
C ILE A 107 -8.61 14.16 -0.06
N ARG A 108 -8.22 15.23 -0.74
CA ARG A 108 -7.12 16.12 -0.34
C ARG A 108 -7.33 16.82 1.01
N ALA A 109 -8.58 17.05 1.39
CA ALA A 109 -8.90 17.70 2.66
C ALA A 109 -8.60 16.85 3.90
N THR A 110 -8.49 15.52 3.76
CA THR A 110 -8.38 14.58 4.89
C THR A 110 -7.23 13.60 4.78
N SER A 111 -6.54 13.56 3.65
CA SER A 111 -5.55 12.53 3.35
C SER A 111 -4.25 13.14 2.83
N VAL A 112 -3.14 12.48 3.10
CA VAL A 112 -1.82 12.86 2.61
C VAL A 112 -1.11 11.66 2.00
N ALA A 113 -0.28 11.89 0.97
CA ALA A 113 0.59 10.88 0.40
C ALA A 113 1.93 10.87 1.14
N VAL A 114 2.37 9.72 1.62
CA VAL A 114 3.62 9.58 2.37
C VAL A 114 4.71 8.85 1.58
N ALA A 115 4.32 8.04 0.61
CA ALA A 115 5.23 7.28 -0.26
C ALA A 115 4.58 7.07 -1.62
N ILE A 116 5.37 6.61 -2.60
CA ILE A 116 4.87 6.20 -3.92
C ILE A 116 5.36 4.81 -4.27
N SER A 117 4.64 4.18 -5.18
CA SER A 117 4.91 2.89 -5.80
C SER A 117 4.45 2.91 -7.26
N GLY A 118 4.82 1.88 -8.00
CA GLY A 118 4.37 1.67 -9.37
C GLY A 118 4.06 0.20 -9.64
N PHE A 119 3.52 -0.09 -10.80
CA PHE A 119 3.07 -1.41 -11.20
C PHE A 119 3.98 -2.02 -12.25
N GLY A 120 4.17 -3.32 -12.17
CA GLY A 120 4.99 -4.06 -13.11
C GLY A 120 4.88 -5.57 -12.96
N LEU A 121 5.80 -6.27 -13.55
CA LEU A 121 5.87 -7.73 -13.57
C LEU A 121 7.01 -8.23 -12.68
N LEU A 122 6.68 -9.05 -11.70
CA LEU A 122 7.65 -9.88 -11.00
C LEU A 122 7.83 -11.17 -11.78
N ILE A 123 9.07 -11.59 -11.98
CA ILE A 123 9.47 -12.68 -12.86
C ILE A 123 10.40 -13.62 -12.11
N ASN A 124 10.09 -14.93 -12.17
CA ASN A 124 10.99 -16.00 -11.73
C ASN A 124 11.77 -16.53 -12.94
N ARG A 125 13.04 -16.16 -13.07
CA ARG A 125 13.88 -16.48 -14.22
C ARG A 125 14.13 -17.97 -14.40
N PRO A 126 14.46 -18.77 -13.34
CA PRO A 126 14.57 -20.22 -13.46
C PRO A 126 13.27 -20.88 -13.94
N ALA A 127 12.12 -20.44 -13.43
CA ALA A 127 10.82 -20.99 -13.85
C ALA A 127 10.52 -20.71 -15.33
N LEU A 128 10.86 -19.51 -15.83
CA LEU A 128 10.81 -19.21 -17.27
C LEU A 128 11.70 -20.13 -18.10
N SER A 129 12.95 -20.33 -17.64
CA SER A 129 13.93 -21.16 -18.35
C SER A 129 13.48 -22.62 -18.46
N VAL A 130 12.94 -23.18 -17.39
CA VAL A 130 12.40 -24.56 -17.38
C VAL A 130 11.26 -24.72 -18.38
N LYS A 131 10.41 -23.71 -18.53
CA LYS A 131 9.30 -23.74 -19.49
C LYS A 131 9.67 -23.24 -20.88
N HIS A 132 10.92 -22.84 -21.12
CA HIS A 132 11.40 -22.24 -22.36
C HIS A 132 10.57 -21.02 -22.81
N LEU A 133 10.14 -20.21 -21.85
CA LEU A 133 9.32 -19.01 -22.10
C LEU A 133 10.19 -17.75 -22.13
N PRO A 134 9.91 -16.78 -23.02
CA PRO A 134 10.49 -15.45 -22.94
C PRO A 134 9.98 -14.71 -21.71
N ALA A 135 10.71 -13.70 -21.26
CA ALA A 135 10.25 -12.82 -20.18
C ALA A 135 9.16 -11.87 -20.72
N PRO A 136 7.98 -11.81 -20.12
CA PRO A 136 6.97 -10.84 -20.48
C PRO A 136 7.37 -9.43 -20.05
N ALA A 137 6.99 -8.40 -20.80
CA ALA A 137 7.29 -7.00 -20.51
C ALA A 137 6.04 -6.13 -20.33
N ASP A 138 4.90 -6.52 -20.88
CA ASP A 138 3.66 -5.75 -20.83
C ASP A 138 2.43 -6.66 -20.74
N TRP A 139 1.26 -6.05 -20.56
CA TRP A 139 -0.04 -6.72 -20.53
C TRP A 139 -0.34 -7.52 -21.82
N ASP A 140 0.08 -7.01 -22.98
CA ASP A 140 -0.11 -7.73 -24.24
C ASP A 140 0.65 -9.05 -24.29
N ASP A 141 1.84 -9.10 -23.69
CA ASP A 141 2.60 -10.35 -23.58
C ASP A 141 1.87 -11.36 -22.69
N LEU A 142 1.27 -10.90 -21.58
CA LEU A 142 0.51 -11.78 -20.67
C LEU A 142 -0.71 -12.43 -21.36
N ALA A 143 -1.22 -11.83 -22.39
CA ALA A 143 -2.34 -12.35 -23.19
C ALA A 143 -1.92 -13.39 -24.23
N LEU A 144 -0.61 -13.61 -24.46
CA LEU A 144 -0.14 -14.58 -25.46
C LEU A 144 -0.38 -16.03 -24.98
N PRO A 145 -0.84 -16.92 -25.88
CA PRO A 145 -1.13 -18.32 -25.56
C PRO A 145 0.07 -19.11 -25.02
N ILE A 146 1.31 -18.67 -25.32
CA ILE A 146 2.53 -19.35 -24.82
C ILE A 146 2.63 -19.34 -23.29
N TYR A 147 1.93 -18.44 -22.59
CA TYR A 147 1.91 -18.36 -21.12
C TYR A 147 0.76 -19.14 -20.48
N GLN A 148 0.07 -20.01 -21.22
CA GLN A 148 -1.00 -20.83 -20.67
C GLN A 148 -0.51 -21.60 -19.44
N ASP A 149 -1.28 -21.54 -18.34
CA ASP A 149 -0.97 -22.16 -17.04
C ASP A 149 0.43 -21.78 -16.50
N ALA A 150 0.84 -20.53 -16.73
CA ALA A 150 2.16 -20.05 -16.31
C ALA A 150 2.12 -18.76 -15.45
N LEU A 151 1.03 -18.00 -15.48
CA LEU A 151 0.95 -16.69 -14.85
C LEU A 151 0.20 -16.72 -13.52
N LEU A 152 0.44 -15.69 -12.73
CA LEU A 152 -0.26 -15.43 -11.46
C LEU A 152 -0.80 -14.01 -11.43
N MET A 153 -1.94 -13.81 -10.77
CA MET A 153 -2.57 -12.52 -10.56
C MET A 153 -3.33 -12.51 -9.24
N SER A 154 -3.54 -11.34 -8.66
CA SER A 154 -4.45 -11.21 -7.51
C SER A 154 -5.85 -10.80 -7.96
N SER A 155 -6.84 -11.07 -7.11
CA SER A 155 -8.22 -10.66 -7.35
C SER A 155 -8.36 -9.15 -7.23
N PRO A 156 -8.88 -8.42 -8.25
CA PRO A 156 -9.11 -6.98 -8.15
C PRO A 156 -10.15 -6.60 -7.10
N SER A 157 -11.09 -7.49 -6.77
CA SER A 157 -12.09 -7.23 -5.73
C SER A 157 -11.55 -7.36 -4.30
N ARG A 158 -10.34 -7.90 -4.11
CA ARG A 158 -9.74 -8.15 -2.79
C ARG A 158 -8.36 -7.51 -2.61
N SER A 159 -7.79 -6.99 -3.67
CA SER A 159 -6.49 -6.33 -3.70
C SER A 159 -6.63 -4.96 -4.33
N ASP A 160 -6.54 -3.89 -3.52
CA ASP A 160 -6.61 -2.51 -4.01
C ASP A 160 -5.57 -2.24 -5.09
N THR A 161 -4.34 -2.74 -4.89
CA THR A 161 -3.26 -2.54 -5.88
C THR A 161 -3.55 -3.22 -7.19
N ASN A 162 -4.21 -4.39 -7.18
CA ASN A 162 -4.62 -5.04 -8.42
C ASN A 162 -5.83 -4.35 -9.07
N HIS A 163 -6.75 -3.83 -8.27
CA HIS A 163 -7.84 -2.98 -8.77
C HIS A 163 -7.25 -1.78 -9.53
N LEU A 164 -6.31 -1.06 -8.94
CA LEU A 164 -5.63 0.08 -9.56
C LEU A 164 -4.85 -0.31 -10.82
N MET A 165 -4.23 -1.49 -10.87
CA MET A 165 -3.59 -2.00 -12.09
C MET A 165 -4.59 -2.26 -13.22
N VAL A 166 -5.75 -2.82 -12.89
CA VAL A 166 -6.85 -3.03 -13.87
C VAL A 166 -7.36 -1.68 -14.36
N GLU A 167 -7.63 -0.71 -13.46
CA GLU A 167 -8.02 0.64 -13.85
C GLU A 167 -6.97 1.29 -14.78
N SER A 168 -5.69 1.18 -14.44
CA SER A 168 -4.62 1.68 -15.29
C SER A 168 -4.64 1.06 -16.69
N LEU A 169 -4.85 -0.25 -16.79
CA LEU A 169 -4.97 -0.96 -18.05
C LEU A 169 -6.17 -0.46 -18.87
N LEU A 170 -7.34 -0.33 -18.22
CA LEU A 170 -8.58 0.12 -18.88
C LEU A 170 -8.46 1.57 -19.37
N GLN A 171 -7.86 2.47 -18.57
CA GLN A 171 -7.65 3.87 -18.95
C GLN A 171 -6.65 4.00 -20.11
N GLN A 172 -5.64 3.13 -20.19
CA GLN A 172 -4.65 3.15 -21.27
C GLN A 172 -5.16 2.57 -22.59
N LYS A 173 -5.91 1.49 -22.54
CA LYS A 173 -6.35 0.75 -23.72
C LYS A 173 -7.80 1.04 -24.14
N GLY A 174 -8.55 1.74 -23.29
CA GLY A 174 -9.99 1.88 -23.42
C GLY A 174 -10.74 0.63 -22.92
N TRP A 175 -12.03 0.78 -22.68
CA TRP A 175 -12.85 -0.23 -22.03
C TRP A 175 -12.83 -1.59 -22.75
N VAL A 176 -13.15 -1.62 -24.04
CA VAL A 176 -13.26 -2.89 -24.78
C VAL A 176 -11.91 -3.61 -24.87
N LYS A 177 -10.88 -2.92 -25.34
CA LYS A 177 -9.56 -3.53 -25.54
C LYS A 177 -8.88 -3.87 -24.23
N GLY A 178 -9.07 -3.07 -23.19
CA GLY A 178 -8.54 -3.35 -21.86
C GLY A 178 -9.14 -4.62 -21.27
N TRP A 179 -10.46 -4.78 -21.34
CA TRP A 179 -11.13 -6.01 -20.87
C TRP A 179 -10.75 -7.23 -21.73
N GLU A 180 -10.65 -7.10 -23.04
CA GLU A 180 -10.17 -8.17 -23.91
C GLU A 180 -8.77 -8.64 -23.46
N THR A 181 -7.83 -7.71 -23.27
CA THR A 181 -6.48 -8.01 -22.82
C THR A 181 -6.48 -8.68 -21.43
N LEU A 182 -7.25 -8.14 -20.50
CA LEU A 182 -7.33 -8.67 -19.12
C LEU A 182 -7.90 -10.10 -19.09
N LEU A 183 -9.02 -10.34 -19.79
CA LEU A 183 -9.68 -11.64 -19.80
C LEU A 183 -8.83 -12.70 -20.52
N THR A 184 -8.15 -12.31 -21.61
CA THR A 184 -7.22 -13.22 -22.31
C THR A 184 -6.03 -13.57 -21.41
N SER A 185 -5.44 -12.58 -20.70
CA SER A 185 -4.38 -12.82 -19.73
C SER A 185 -4.86 -13.71 -18.59
N ALA A 186 -6.10 -13.53 -18.13
CA ALA A 186 -6.70 -14.34 -17.07
C ALA A 186 -6.82 -15.82 -17.47
N GLY A 187 -7.02 -16.12 -18.75
CA GLY A 187 -6.99 -17.48 -19.29
C GLY A 187 -5.64 -18.19 -19.16
N ASN A 188 -4.56 -17.46 -18.95
CA ASN A 188 -3.19 -17.98 -18.77
C ASN A 188 -2.78 -18.17 -17.30
N LEU A 189 -3.68 -17.91 -16.35
CA LEU A 189 -3.37 -18.00 -14.92
C LEU A 189 -3.36 -19.45 -14.41
N VAL A 190 -2.34 -19.78 -13.63
CA VAL A 190 -2.31 -21.01 -12.82
C VAL A 190 -3.35 -20.92 -11.71
N THR A 191 -3.41 -19.76 -11.06
CA THR A 191 -4.36 -19.46 -9.98
C THR A 191 -4.47 -17.97 -9.74
N ILE A 192 -5.51 -17.57 -9.00
CA ILE A 192 -5.74 -16.20 -8.54
C ILE A 192 -5.50 -16.13 -7.04
N SER A 193 -4.59 -15.24 -6.62
CA SER A 193 -4.37 -14.94 -5.20
C SER A 193 -5.38 -13.90 -4.72
N SER A 194 -5.71 -13.92 -3.44
CA SER A 194 -6.59 -12.88 -2.87
C SER A 194 -5.90 -11.51 -2.76
N ARG A 195 -4.58 -11.49 -2.60
CA ARG A 195 -3.79 -10.26 -2.35
C ARG A 195 -2.50 -10.24 -3.18
N SER A 196 -2.00 -9.02 -3.50
CA SER A 196 -0.77 -8.84 -4.30
C SER A 196 0.47 -9.47 -3.69
N PHE A 197 0.65 -9.40 -2.37
CA PHE A 197 1.80 -10.05 -1.73
C PHE A 197 1.75 -11.58 -1.87
N GLY A 198 0.57 -12.18 -1.92
CA GLY A 198 0.42 -13.61 -2.20
C GLY A 198 0.82 -13.99 -3.63
N VAL A 199 0.70 -13.06 -4.60
CA VAL A 199 1.26 -13.25 -5.96
C VAL A 199 2.78 -13.28 -5.90
N ALA A 200 3.39 -12.30 -5.23
CA ALA A 200 4.84 -12.21 -5.10
C ALA A 200 5.45 -13.48 -4.46
N ASP A 201 4.85 -13.97 -3.37
CA ASP A 201 5.28 -15.19 -2.69
C ASP A 201 5.18 -16.44 -3.58
N LYS A 202 4.11 -16.56 -4.35
CA LYS A 202 3.91 -17.70 -5.27
C LYS A 202 4.84 -17.67 -6.48
N ILE A 203 5.17 -16.49 -7.01
CA ILE A 203 6.19 -16.34 -8.05
C ILE A 203 7.57 -16.73 -7.49
N LYS A 204 7.90 -16.26 -6.30
CA LYS A 204 9.14 -16.65 -5.62
C LYS A 204 9.26 -18.18 -5.46
N SER A 205 8.18 -18.84 -5.10
CA SER A 205 8.15 -20.30 -4.96
C SER A 205 8.17 -21.08 -6.28
N GLY A 206 8.04 -20.40 -7.43
CA GLY A 206 8.00 -21.02 -8.75
C GLY A 206 6.66 -21.64 -9.14
N LEU A 207 5.57 -21.35 -8.42
CA LEU A 207 4.23 -21.82 -8.79
C LEU A 207 3.77 -21.22 -10.13
N GLY A 208 4.18 -20.02 -10.44
CA GLY A 208 4.04 -19.38 -11.75
C GLY A 208 5.34 -18.69 -12.15
N VAL A 209 5.48 -18.38 -13.44
CA VAL A 209 6.70 -17.79 -13.98
C VAL A 209 6.75 -16.28 -13.80
N ALA A 210 5.59 -15.62 -13.84
CA ALA A 210 5.46 -14.17 -13.76
C ALA A 210 4.04 -13.75 -13.34
N GLY A 211 3.91 -12.50 -12.92
CA GLY A 211 2.61 -11.89 -12.65
C GLY A 211 2.71 -10.41 -12.29
N PRO A 212 1.62 -9.65 -12.53
CA PRO A 212 1.55 -8.24 -12.17
C PRO A 212 1.51 -8.07 -10.66
N VAL A 213 2.37 -7.20 -10.16
CA VAL A 213 2.44 -6.80 -8.75
C VAL A 213 2.78 -5.32 -8.63
N ILE A 214 2.49 -4.74 -7.47
CA ILE A 214 3.04 -3.45 -7.09
C ILE A 214 4.49 -3.62 -6.64
N ASP A 215 5.34 -2.66 -6.97
CA ASP A 215 6.79 -2.72 -6.79
C ASP A 215 7.25 -2.91 -5.35
N ASN A 216 6.50 -2.42 -4.36
CA ASN A 216 6.92 -2.55 -2.98
C ASN A 216 7.07 -4.00 -2.50
N TYR A 217 6.28 -4.93 -3.03
CA TYR A 217 6.45 -6.36 -2.72
C TYR A 217 7.58 -6.98 -3.53
N ALA A 218 7.73 -6.58 -4.80
CA ALA A 218 8.83 -7.03 -5.64
C ALA A 218 10.18 -6.57 -5.08
N ASN A 219 10.32 -5.28 -4.76
CA ASN A 219 11.57 -4.70 -4.26
C ASN A 219 12.11 -5.40 -3.00
N LEU A 220 11.22 -5.86 -2.11
CA LEU A 220 11.61 -6.62 -0.92
C LEU A 220 12.17 -8.02 -1.25
N LEU A 221 11.95 -8.53 -2.45
CA LEU A 221 12.37 -9.85 -2.90
C LEU A 221 13.58 -9.82 -3.85
N LEU A 222 14.00 -8.66 -4.34
CA LEU A 222 15.06 -8.55 -5.37
C LEU A 222 16.48 -8.87 -4.86
N ASN A 223 16.66 -9.16 -3.58
CA ASN A 223 17.88 -9.77 -3.06
C ASN A 223 18.04 -11.24 -3.52
N ASP A 224 16.95 -11.89 -3.95
CA ASP A 224 17.00 -13.20 -4.59
C ASP A 224 17.43 -13.04 -6.06
N PRO A 225 18.59 -13.58 -6.45
CA PRO A 225 19.09 -13.45 -7.83
C PRO A 225 18.25 -14.17 -8.88
N HIS A 226 17.32 -15.02 -8.45
CA HIS A 226 16.39 -15.72 -9.34
C HIS A 226 15.21 -14.85 -9.78
N LEU A 227 14.96 -13.75 -9.06
CA LEU A 227 13.84 -12.87 -9.33
C LEU A 227 14.30 -11.61 -10.09
N SER A 228 13.42 -11.09 -10.90
CA SER A 228 13.56 -9.75 -11.51
C SER A 228 12.22 -9.05 -11.56
N PHE A 229 12.26 -7.72 -11.60
CA PHE A 229 11.07 -6.91 -11.69
C PHE A 229 11.22 -5.90 -12.84
N THR A 230 10.17 -5.75 -13.64
CA THR A 230 10.12 -4.79 -14.73
C THR A 230 8.82 -3.99 -14.61
N TYR A 231 8.92 -2.66 -14.59
CA TYR A 231 7.73 -1.82 -14.62
C TYR A 231 7.01 -1.94 -15.96
N PHE A 232 5.70 -1.85 -15.95
CA PHE A 232 4.95 -1.69 -17.18
C PHE A 232 5.42 -0.42 -17.92
N PRO A 233 5.53 -0.45 -19.26
CA PRO A 233 5.96 0.71 -20.05
C PRO A 233 5.09 1.96 -19.82
N ARG A 234 3.80 1.74 -19.56
CA ARG A 234 2.83 2.73 -19.09
C ARG A 234 2.26 2.26 -17.78
N SER A 235 2.93 2.60 -16.72
CA SER A 235 2.41 2.41 -15.37
C SER A 235 1.72 3.68 -14.90
N ALA A 236 0.93 3.59 -13.85
CA ALA A 236 0.48 4.75 -13.10
C ALA A 236 1.30 4.87 -11.81
N VAL A 237 1.48 6.08 -11.31
CA VAL A 237 1.98 6.25 -9.95
C VAL A 237 0.90 5.86 -8.95
N SER A 238 1.27 5.06 -7.96
CA SER A 238 0.38 4.63 -6.87
C SER A 238 0.87 5.19 -5.55
N PRO A 239 0.29 6.30 -5.07
CA PRO A 239 0.63 6.84 -3.77
C PRO A 239 0.19 5.92 -2.63
N THR A 240 0.92 5.97 -1.53
CA THR A 240 0.49 5.43 -0.24
C THR A 240 -0.08 6.58 0.55
N TYR A 241 -1.37 6.51 0.83
CA TYR A 241 -2.10 7.53 1.58
C TYR A 241 -2.20 7.17 3.05
N ILE A 242 -2.26 8.20 3.89
CA ILE A 242 -2.57 8.09 5.31
C ILE A 242 -3.64 9.12 5.69
N ALA A 243 -4.57 8.71 6.55
CA ALA A 243 -5.65 9.56 7.06
C ALA A 243 -5.98 9.22 8.51
N ILE A 244 -6.45 10.21 9.28
CA ILE A 244 -6.81 10.06 10.70
C ILE A 244 -8.32 9.91 10.83
N LEU A 245 -8.78 8.97 11.65
CA LEU A 245 -10.21 8.85 11.97
C LEU A 245 -10.66 10.05 12.81
N ARG A 246 -11.78 10.67 12.42
CA ARG A 246 -12.33 11.89 13.06
C ARG A 246 -12.59 11.73 14.56
N LYS A 247 -12.97 10.54 14.99
CA LYS A 247 -13.29 10.24 16.40
C LYS A 247 -12.14 9.56 17.14
N SER A 248 -10.93 9.58 16.60
CA SER A 248 -9.76 9.03 17.30
C SER A 248 -9.48 9.82 18.58
N PRO A 249 -9.40 9.16 19.72
CA PRO A 249 -8.96 9.80 20.96
C PRO A 249 -7.44 10.10 20.96
N HIS A 250 -6.70 9.58 19.98
CA HIS A 250 -5.26 9.70 19.85
C HIS A 250 -4.84 10.55 18.64
N ALA A 251 -5.71 11.48 18.19
CA ALA A 251 -5.49 12.29 16.99
C ALA A 251 -4.14 13.03 17.00
N ASP A 252 -3.70 13.56 18.14
CA ASP A 252 -2.41 14.24 18.28
C ASP A 252 -1.22 13.30 18.05
N ALA A 253 -1.28 12.09 18.60
CA ALA A 253 -0.24 11.09 18.37
C ALA A 253 -0.22 10.63 16.91
N ALA A 254 -1.39 10.47 16.29
CA ALA A 254 -1.52 10.15 14.86
C ALA A 254 -0.94 11.27 13.98
N ARG A 255 -1.21 12.55 14.29
CA ARG A 255 -0.59 13.70 13.59
C ARG A 255 0.94 13.69 13.71
N ARG A 256 1.48 13.47 14.91
CA ARG A 256 2.95 13.36 15.08
C ARG A 256 3.55 12.27 14.23
N PHE A 257 2.90 11.11 14.13
CA PHE A 257 3.37 10.02 13.27
C PHE A 257 3.35 10.42 11.79
N ILE A 258 2.29 11.08 11.30
CA ILE A 258 2.22 11.57 9.93
C ILE A 258 3.30 12.62 9.67
N HIS A 259 3.48 13.59 10.55
CA HIS A 259 4.55 14.58 10.43
C HIS A 259 5.95 13.95 10.43
N TYR A 260 6.14 12.92 11.26
CA TYR A 260 7.39 12.15 11.22
C TYR A 260 7.62 11.52 9.84
N LEU A 261 6.62 10.86 9.25
CA LEU A 261 6.74 10.25 7.93
C LEU A 261 7.05 11.30 6.84
N LEU A 262 6.45 12.48 6.93
CA LEU A 262 6.65 13.59 5.98
C LEU A 262 7.91 14.42 6.25
N SER A 263 8.54 14.26 7.41
CA SER A 263 9.76 14.97 7.75
C SER A 263 10.95 14.51 6.88
N PRO A 264 12.02 15.32 6.76
CA PRO A 264 13.25 14.89 6.08
C PRO A 264 13.80 13.57 6.62
N LYS A 265 13.67 13.32 7.93
CA LYS A 265 14.07 12.05 8.57
C LYS A 265 13.20 10.89 8.10
N GLY A 266 11.89 11.02 8.16
CA GLY A 266 10.95 9.99 7.72
C GLY A 266 11.08 9.69 6.23
N GLN A 267 11.25 10.71 5.40
CA GLN A 267 11.43 10.54 3.96
C GLN A 267 12.77 9.84 3.63
N ARG A 268 13.84 10.08 4.39
CA ARG A 268 15.08 9.30 4.25
C ARG A 268 14.91 7.83 4.63
N ILE A 269 14.07 7.54 5.64
CA ILE A 269 13.75 6.16 6.01
C ILE A 269 12.95 5.49 4.90
N LEU A 270 11.96 6.19 4.31
CA LEU A 270 11.20 5.71 3.16
C LEU A 270 12.06 5.54 1.90
N ALA A 271 13.19 6.26 1.81
CA ALA A 271 14.18 6.07 0.74
C ALA A 271 14.97 4.76 0.86
N ASP A 272 14.95 4.11 2.03
CA ASP A 272 15.64 2.83 2.24
C ASP A 272 14.96 1.72 1.44
N ALA A 273 15.78 0.90 0.76
CA ALA A 273 15.27 -0.21 -0.06
C ALA A 273 14.45 -1.23 0.75
N ASN A 274 14.70 -1.36 2.06
CA ASN A 274 13.95 -2.27 2.93
C ASN A 274 12.47 -1.87 3.14
N THR A 275 12.07 -0.65 2.78
CA THR A 275 10.65 -0.27 2.76
C THR A 275 9.92 -0.81 1.55
N GLY A 276 10.64 -1.13 0.48
CA GLY A 276 10.10 -1.52 -0.82
C GLY A 276 9.42 -0.38 -1.59
N LYS A 277 9.28 0.81 -1.01
CA LYS A 277 8.60 1.99 -1.56
C LYS A 277 9.61 3.10 -1.89
N TYR A 278 9.09 4.18 -2.49
CA TYR A 278 9.85 5.42 -2.68
C TYR A 278 9.24 6.54 -1.83
N PRO A 279 10.05 7.48 -1.33
CA PRO A 279 9.54 8.68 -0.67
C PRO A 279 8.79 9.57 -1.66
N VAL A 280 7.97 10.50 -1.16
CA VAL A 280 7.33 11.54 -1.98
C VAL A 280 8.30 12.67 -2.32
N THR A 281 9.34 12.88 -1.51
CA THR A 281 10.41 13.83 -1.80
C THR A 281 11.41 13.23 -2.78
N PRO A 282 11.93 14.03 -3.75
CA PRO A 282 12.94 13.54 -4.70
C PRO A 282 14.18 12.98 -3.98
N LEU A 283 14.64 11.83 -4.43
CA LEU A 283 15.91 11.25 -4.01
C LEU A 283 17.08 12.06 -4.58
N ALA A 284 18.19 12.09 -3.85
CA ALA A 284 19.43 12.68 -4.36
C ALA A 284 19.90 11.95 -5.62
N ALA A 285 20.49 12.69 -6.56
CA ALA A 285 20.86 12.17 -7.88
C ALA A 285 21.85 11.00 -7.85
N ASP A 286 22.65 10.89 -6.80
CA ASP A 286 23.60 9.80 -6.56
C ASP A 286 22.95 8.55 -5.91
N ASN A 287 21.69 8.66 -5.50
CA ASN A 287 20.96 7.50 -4.98
C ASN A 287 20.64 6.53 -6.13
N PRO A 288 21.00 5.24 -6.04
CA PRO A 288 20.78 4.27 -7.12
C PRO A 288 19.30 4.07 -7.47
N ARG A 289 18.36 4.49 -6.60
CA ARG A 289 16.93 4.41 -6.82
C ARG A 289 16.31 5.71 -7.40
N ALA A 290 17.11 6.79 -7.54
CA ALA A 290 16.60 8.10 -7.95
C ALA A 290 15.99 8.10 -9.35
N THR A 291 16.65 7.47 -10.32
CA THR A 291 16.15 7.37 -11.70
C THR A 291 14.79 6.69 -11.75
N GLN A 292 14.61 5.59 -11.01
CA GLN A 292 13.36 4.86 -11.00
C GLN A 292 12.24 5.64 -10.31
N GLN A 293 12.53 6.32 -9.20
CA GLN A 293 11.58 7.22 -8.56
C GLN A 293 11.11 8.31 -9.53
N GLN A 294 12.04 8.94 -10.24
CA GLN A 294 11.71 10.00 -11.19
C GLN A 294 10.84 9.49 -12.35
N LEU A 295 11.12 8.29 -12.86
CA LEU A 295 10.29 7.67 -13.89
C LEU A 295 8.85 7.45 -13.39
N LEU A 296 8.69 7.00 -12.15
CA LEU A 296 7.36 6.83 -11.54
C LEU A 296 6.63 8.16 -11.36
N MET A 297 7.33 9.19 -10.86
CA MET A 297 6.73 10.51 -10.64
C MET A 297 6.30 11.20 -11.94
N ASN A 298 6.87 10.80 -13.08
CA ASN A 298 6.50 11.30 -14.41
C ASN A 298 5.37 10.48 -15.06
N GLN A 299 4.90 9.39 -14.42
CA GLN A 299 3.75 8.64 -14.93
C GLN A 299 2.45 9.44 -14.73
N PRO A 300 1.47 9.29 -15.64
CA PRO A 300 0.20 9.97 -15.46
C PRO A 300 -0.51 9.44 -14.21
N PRO A 301 -1.20 10.31 -13.45
CA PRO A 301 -2.09 9.86 -12.39
C PRO A 301 -3.27 9.09 -12.98
N LEU A 302 -3.83 8.17 -12.19
CA LEU A 302 -5.13 7.57 -12.51
C LEU A 302 -6.24 8.61 -12.35
N ASN A 303 -7.21 8.56 -13.26
CA ASN A 303 -8.44 9.33 -13.12
C ASN A 303 -9.41 8.59 -12.21
N TYR A 304 -9.86 9.24 -11.15
CA TYR A 304 -10.82 8.71 -10.19
C TYR A 304 -12.17 9.42 -10.27
#